data_11545c26b2449534739ea5e27bf4fe9c
#
_entry.id   11545c26b2449534739ea5e27bf4fe9c
#
_cell.length_a   1.000
_cell.length_b   1.000
_cell.length_c   1.000
_cell.angle_alpha   90.00
_cell.angle_beta   90.00
_cell.angle_gamma   90.00
#
_symmetry.space_group_name_H-M   'P 1'
#
loop_
_entity.id
_entity.type
_entity.pdbx_description
1 polymer ?
#
loop_
_entity_poly.entity_id
_entity_poly.type
_entity_poly.pdbx_seq_one_letter_code
_entity_poly.pdbx_strand_id
1 'polypeptide(L)'
;MGAGEITTLIIGEVLLTLATFSAVIALIVFSIRKPIRKHKPLDMLIFDKIKPAVNTVNNKVMLFITFLGKHQFLIPANLILIFYFLLVKKQTWFSIRVITIAISSLVLMLLLKQLFQRKRPLSPLLKAAKGLSFPSGHAIMAVTFYGLLIYILQHSISIDWLRSFLTILIIALIILIGFSRIYLRVHYASDVAAGFIIGLLWLLISLAALKWLESYVTSL
;
A
#
# COMPACT_ATOMS: atom_id res chain seq x y z
N MET A 1 -20.70 -25.73 20.27
CA MET A 1 -20.18 -25.78 18.89
C MET A 1 -18.85 -26.48 18.90
N GLY A 2 -18.63 -27.47 18.00
CA GLY A 2 -17.35 -28.14 17.89
C GLY A 2 -16.30 -27.26 17.20
N ALA A 3 -15.01 -27.50 17.44
CA ALA A 3 -13.91 -26.73 16.83
C ALA A 3 -14.01 -26.65 15.29
N GLY A 4 -14.55 -27.70 14.64
CA GLY A 4 -14.76 -27.74 13.20
C GLY A 4 -15.86 -26.78 12.71
N GLU A 5 -16.94 -26.59 13.45
CA GLU A 5 -18.01 -25.65 13.12
C GLU A 5 -17.55 -24.20 13.21
N ILE A 6 -16.75 -23.89 14.24
CA ILE A 6 -16.15 -22.57 14.43
C ILE A 6 -15.20 -22.24 13.27
N THR A 7 -14.36 -23.19 12.88
CA THR A 7 -13.42 -23.02 11.75
C THR A 7 -14.19 -22.77 10.44
N THR A 8 -15.26 -23.50 10.20
CA THR A 8 -16.08 -23.35 8.99
C THR A 8 -16.78 -21.99 8.94
N LEU A 9 -17.30 -21.51 10.08
CA LEU A 9 -17.91 -20.17 10.17
C LEU A 9 -16.88 -19.07 9.93
N ILE A 10 -15.70 -19.14 10.53
CA ILE A 10 -14.61 -18.17 10.32
C ILE A 10 -14.20 -18.13 8.85
N ILE A 11 -13.99 -19.30 8.22
CA ILE A 11 -13.66 -19.37 6.79
C ILE A 11 -14.78 -18.78 5.94
N GLY A 12 -16.05 -19.12 6.23
CA GLY A 12 -17.21 -18.60 5.52
C GLY A 12 -17.31 -17.07 5.58
N GLU A 13 -17.14 -16.48 6.75
CA GLU A 13 -17.18 -15.03 6.94
C GLU A 13 -15.99 -14.30 6.30
N VAL A 14 -14.79 -14.87 6.39
CA VAL A 14 -13.61 -14.34 5.69
C VAL A 14 -13.85 -14.35 4.17
N LEU A 15 -14.37 -15.44 3.63
CA LEU A 15 -14.69 -15.54 2.21
C LEU A 15 -15.79 -14.55 1.79
N LEU A 16 -16.86 -14.40 2.59
CA LEU A 16 -17.93 -13.43 2.34
C LEU A 16 -17.43 -12.00 2.38
N THR A 17 -16.59 -11.67 3.36
CA THR A 17 -15.95 -10.34 3.47
C THR A 17 -15.06 -10.06 2.27
N LEU A 18 -14.25 -11.02 1.84
CA LEU A 18 -13.42 -10.91 0.63
C LEU A 18 -14.28 -10.78 -0.64
N ALA A 19 -15.38 -11.50 -0.74
CA ALA A 19 -16.27 -11.45 -1.89
C ALA A 19 -17.01 -10.10 -1.99
N THR A 20 -17.59 -9.62 -0.89
CA THR A 20 -18.25 -8.29 -0.84
C THR A 20 -17.28 -7.17 -1.13
N PHE A 21 -16.06 -7.26 -0.58
CA PHE A 21 -15.01 -6.30 -0.81
C PHE A 21 -14.53 -6.31 -2.28
N SER A 22 -14.38 -7.49 -2.87
CA SER A 22 -14.05 -7.65 -4.29
C SER A 22 -15.14 -7.07 -5.20
N ALA A 23 -16.40 -7.22 -4.84
CA ALA A 23 -17.53 -6.64 -5.57
C ALA A 23 -17.53 -5.11 -5.49
N VAL A 24 -17.28 -4.52 -4.31
CA VAL A 24 -17.18 -3.06 -4.13
C VAL A 24 -16.00 -2.51 -4.94
N ILE A 25 -14.84 -3.16 -4.90
CA ILE A 25 -13.70 -2.77 -5.73
C ILE A 25 -14.06 -2.87 -7.22
N ALA A 26 -14.70 -3.94 -7.66
CA ALA A 26 -15.09 -4.10 -9.05
C ALA A 26 -16.02 -2.98 -9.51
N LEU A 27 -16.99 -2.57 -8.68
CA LEU A 27 -17.89 -1.45 -8.95
C LEU A 27 -17.13 -0.11 -9.03
N ILE A 28 -16.22 0.16 -8.09
CA ILE A 28 -15.36 1.36 -8.10
C ILE A 28 -14.50 1.37 -9.37
N VAL A 29 -13.85 0.24 -9.67
CA VAL A 29 -13.00 0.07 -10.86
C VAL A 29 -13.80 0.32 -12.13
N PHE A 30 -15.00 -0.26 -12.24
CA PHE A 30 -15.86 -0.08 -13.40
C PHE A 30 -16.26 1.40 -13.59
N SER A 31 -16.60 2.08 -12.49
CA SER A 31 -17.01 3.48 -12.49
C SER A 31 -15.90 4.44 -12.90
N ILE A 32 -14.64 4.20 -12.48
CA ILE A 32 -13.50 5.09 -12.75
C ILE A 32 -12.63 4.69 -13.95
N ARG A 33 -12.91 3.53 -14.58
CA ARG A 33 -12.10 3.02 -15.71
C ARG A 33 -12.08 3.97 -16.93
N LYS A 34 -13.21 4.59 -17.27
CA LYS A 34 -13.34 5.52 -18.40
C LYS A 34 -12.63 6.87 -18.14
N PRO A 35 -12.84 7.55 -16.98
CA PRO A 35 -12.18 8.84 -16.71
C PRO A 35 -10.65 8.73 -16.66
N ILE A 36 -10.08 7.68 -16.04
CA ILE A 36 -8.62 7.53 -15.89
C ILE A 36 -7.89 7.44 -17.24
N ARG A 37 -8.54 6.95 -18.30
CA ARG A 37 -7.97 6.95 -19.65
C ARG A 37 -7.88 8.35 -20.28
N LYS A 38 -8.69 9.33 -19.82
CA LYS A 38 -8.82 10.68 -20.42
C LYS A 38 -7.96 11.77 -19.76
N HIS A 39 -7.45 11.57 -18.53
CA HIS A 39 -6.76 12.63 -17.76
C HIS A 39 -5.27 12.84 -18.09
N LYS A 40 -4.86 12.57 -19.33
CA LYS A 40 -3.48 12.82 -19.80
C LYS A 40 -3.01 14.28 -19.68
N PRO A 41 -3.83 15.35 -19.92
CA PRO A 41 -3.34 16.73 -19.89
C PRO A 41 -2.80 17.14 -18.51
N LEU A 42 -3.50 16.82 -17.42
CA LEU A 42 -3.06 17.16 -16.06
C LEU A 42 -1.77 16.41 -15.68
N ASP A 43 -1.69 15.13 -16.02
CA ASP A 43 -0.49 14.32 -15.78
C ASP A 43 0.74 14.89 -16.52
N MET A 44 0.56 15.40 -17.74
CA MET A 44 1.63 16.02 -18.53
C MET A 44 2.06 17.36 -17.96
N LEU A 45 1.12 18.22 -17.52
CA LEU A 45 1.41 19.49 -16.84
C LEU A 45 2.28 19.30 -15.60
N ILE A 46 2.01 18.24 -14.82
CA ILE A 46 2.82 17.91 -13.63
C ILE A 46 4.24 17.53 -14.04
N PHE A 47 4.42 16.73 -15.10
CA PHE A 47 5.75 16.40 -15.60
C PHE A 47 6.52 17.62 -16.07
N ASP A 48 5.89 18.57 -16.76
CA ASP A 48 6.53 19.80 -17.22
C ASP A 48 6.96 20.68 -16.05
N LYS A 49 6.14 20.79 -15.00
CA LYS A 49 6.51 21.51 -13.76
C LYS A 49 7.68 20.89 -13.01
N ILE A 50 7.81 19.56 -13.03
CA ILE A 50 8.91 18.85 -12.34
C ILE A 50 10.20 18.85 -13.17
N LYS A 51 10.10 19.02 -14.50
CA LYS A 51 11.25 18.95 -15.41
C LYS A 51 12.46 19.81 -14.99
N PRO A 52 12.32 21.06 -14.50
CA PRO A 52 13.47 21.86 -14.05
C PRO A 52 14.20 21.28 -12.84
N ALA A 53 13.54 20.50 -11.99
CA ALA A 53 14.13 19.88 -10.82
C ALA A 53 14.95 18.61 -11.14
N VAL A 54 14.91 18.12 -12.39
CA VAL A 54 15.59 16.89 -12.80
C VAL A 54 17.07 17.18 -13.03
N ASN A 55 17.91 16.72 -12.08
CA ASN A 55 19.37 16.79 -12.16
C ASN A 55 20.01 15.55 -11.50
N THR A 56 21.33 15.40 -11.64
CA THR A 56 22.04 14.18 -11.16
C THR A 56 21.89 13.95 -9.67
N VAL A 57 21.95 15.01 -8.84
CA VAL A 57 21.85 14.92 -7.38
C VAL A 57 20.43 14.49 -6.97
N ASN A 58 19.42 15.21 -7.48
CA ASN A 58 18.03 14.91 -7.18
C ASN A 58 17.65 13.51 -7.68
N ASN A 59 18.20 13.06 -8.80
CA ASN A 59 17.98 11.70 -9.31
C ASN A 59 18.46 10.64 -8.32
N LYS A 60 19.68 10.81 -7.72
CA LYS A 60 20.20 9.87 -6.72
C LYS A 60 19.31 9.83 -5.48
N VAL A 61 18.88 10.99 -4.98
CA VAL A 61 17.96 11.10 -3.84
C VAL A 61 16.63 10.38 -4.14
N MET A 62 16.03 10.64 -5.30
CA MET A 62 14.76 10.01 -5.68
C MET A 62 14.90 8.51 -5.91
N LEU A 63 16.05 8.03 -6.38
CA LEU A 63 16.36 6.61 -6.49
C LEU A 63 16.46 5.95 -5.12
N PHE A 64 17.06 6.60 -4.13
CA PHE A 64 17.12 6.10 -2.77
C PHE A 64 15.72 6.08 -2.12
N ILE A 65 14.95 7.17 -2.24
CA ILE A 65 13.58 7.24 -1.71
C ILE A 65 12.70 6.15 -2.33
N THR A 66 12.76 5.98 -3.66
CA THR A 66 11.96 4.95 -4.33
C THR A 66 12.36 3.53 -3.93
N PHE A 67 13.64 3.30 -3.55
CA PHE A 67 14.10 2.00 -3.06
C PHE A 67 13.36 1.59 -1.79
N LEU A 68 13.04 2.51 -0.88
CA LEU A 68 12.28 2.23 0.34
C LEU A 68 10.83 1.76 0.06
N GLY A 69 10.31 2.02 -1.13
CA GLY A 69 9.01 1.48 -1.60
C GLY A 69 9.12 0.22 -2.48
N LYS A 70 10.33 -0.32 -2.72
CA LYS A 70 10.52 -1.53 -3.53
C LYS A 70 10.34 -2.82 -2.72
N HIS A 71 9.91 -3.87 -3.41
CA HIS A 71 9.84 -5.22 -2.82
C HIS A 71 11.16 -5.70 -2.22
N GLN A 72 12.31 -5.31 -2.79
CA GLN A 72 13.65 -5.63 -2.29
C GLN A 72 13.92 -5.08 -0.88
N PHE A 73 13.27 -3.98 -0.49
CA PHE A 73 13.30 -3.42 0.86
C PHE A 73 12.11 -3.92 1.69
N LEU A 74 10.91 -3.87 1.13
CA LEU A 74 9.68 -4.15 1.88
C LEU A 74 9.53 -5.62 2.28
N ILE A 75 10.03 -6.59 1.47
CA ILE A 75 9.96 -8.01 1.83
C ILE A 75 10.80 -8.29 3.07
N PRO A 76 12.12 -7.97 3.12
CA PRO A 76 12.90 -8.14 4.35
C PRO A 76 12.32 -7.38 5.54
N ALA A 77 11.85 -6.16 5.34
CA ALA A 77 11.26 -5.35 6.41
C ALA A 77 9.99 -6.00 7.00
N ASN A 78 9.09 -6.52 6.15
CA ASN A 78 7.92 -7.28 6.64
C ASN A 78 8.34 -8.56 7.39
N LEU A 79 9.32 -9.31 6.87
CA LEU A 79 9.81 -10.52 7.54
C LEU A 79 10.40 -10.20 8.93
N ILE A 80 11.19 -9.13 9.04
CA ILE A 80 11.74 -8.67 10.33
C ILE A 80 10.60 -8.36 11.31
N LEU A 81 9.56 -7.64 10.88
CA LEU A 81 8.41 -7.32 11.72
C LEU A 81 7.66 -8.59 12.16
N ILE A 82 7.44 -9.52 11.24
CA ILE A 82 6.75 -10.80 11.53
C ILE A 82 7.51 -11.57 12.61
N PHE A 83 8.81 -11.79 12.41
CA PHE A 83 9.62 -12.54 13.37
C PHE A 83 9.79 -11.79 14.70
N TYR A 84 9.92 -10.46 14.69
CA TYR A 84 9.99 -9.66 15.90
C TYR A 84 8.72 -9.80 16.76
N PHE A 85 7.53 -9.66 16.16
CA PHE A 85 6.29 -9.81 16.91
C PHE A 85 6.01 -11.25 17.30
N LEU A 86 6.38 -12.22 16.47
CA LEU A 86 6.15 -13.64 16.77
C LEU A 86 7.09 -14.17 17.86
N LEU A 87 8.40 -13.89 17.74
CA LEU A 87 9.43 -14.53 18.57
C LEU A 87 9.82 -13.66 19.78
N VAL A 88 9.93 -12.34 19.61
CA VAL A 88 10.41 -11.44 20.67
C VAL A 88 9.26 -10.92 21.53
N LYS A 89 8.23 -10.35 20.89
CA LYS A 89 7.08 -9.79 21.61
C LYS A 89 6.02 -10.81 21.97
N LYS A 90 6.01 -11.99 21.33
CA LYS A 90 4.99 -13.05 21.47
C LYS A 90 3.56 -12.53 21.24
N GLN A 91 3.42 -11.55 20.36
CA GLN A 91 2.17 -10.91 19.98
C GLN A 91 1.72 -11.38 18.59
N THR A 92 1.21 -12.61 18.53
CA THR A 92 0.85 -13.29 17.27
C THR A 92 -0.08 -12.49 16.38
N TRP A 93 -1.02 -11.74 16.95
CA TRP A 93 -1.96 -10.92 16.18
C TRP A 93 -1.29 -9.79 15.37
N PHE A 94 -0.20 -9.20 15.88
CA PHE A 94 0.56 -8.23 15.08
C PHE A 94 1.26 -8.90 13.91
N SER A 95 1.81 -10.10 14.07
CA SER A 95 2.39 -10.89 12.96
C SER A 95 1.34 -11.23 11.90
N ILE A 96 0.14 -11.65 12.33
CA ILE A 96 -1.00 -11.93 11.42
C ILE A 96 -1.36 -10.67 10.63
N ARG A 97 -1.43 -9.50 11.28
CA ARG A 97 -1.71 -8.22 10.58
C ARG A 97 -0.65 -7.92 9.52
N VAL A 98 0.63 -8.06 9.86
CA VAL A 98 1.73 -7.81 8.89
C VAL A 98 1.61 -8.74 7.68
N ILE A 99 1.46 -10.04 7.88
CA ILE A 99 1.36 -11.04 6.79
C ILE A 99 0.14 -10.76 5.92
N THR A 100 -1.03 -10.62 6.55
CA THR A 100 -2.31 -10.46 5.83
C THR A 100 -2.31 -9.18 5.00
N ILE A 101 -1.89 -8.05 5.57
CA ILE A 101 -1.86 -6.76 4.87
C ILE A 101 -0.83 -6.78 3.73
N ALA A 102 0.36 -7.36 3.96
CA ALA A 102 1.39 -7.42 2.93
C ALA A 102 0.96 -8.26 1.72
N ILE A 103 0.42 -9.47 1.96
CA ILE A 103 0.01 -10.37 0.87
C ILE A 103 -1.23 -9.83 0.17
N SER A 104 -2.27 -9.44 0.91
CA SER A 104 -3.52 -8.98 0.33
C SER A 104 -3.37 -7.69 -0.48
N SER A 105 -2.53 -6.74 -0.02
CA SER A 105 -2.24 -5.51 -0.77
C SER A 105 -1.47 -5.78 -2.08
N LEU A 106 -0.57 -6.76 -2.08
CA LEU A 106 0.13 -7.21 -3.28
C LEU A 106 -0.84 -7.81 -4.30
N VAL A 107 -1.70 -8.72 -3.86
CA VAL A 107 -2.73 -9.34 -4.71
C VAL A 107 -3.67 -8.29 -5.28
N LEU A 108 -4.19 -7.39 -4.45
CA LEU A 108 -5.03 -6.27 -4.86
C LEU A 108 -4.35 -5.42 -5.96
N MET A 109 -3.10 -5.04 -5.73
CA MET A 109 -2.33 -4.25 -6.69
C MET A 109 -2.19 -4.94 -8.04
N LEU A 110 -1.91 -6.26 -8.04
CA LEU A 110 -1.76 -7.05 -9.27
C LEU A 110 -3.08 -7.16 -10.03
N LEU A 111 -4.18 -7.43 -9.33
CA LEU A 111 -5.53 -7.49 -9.91
C LEU A 111 -5.93 -6.16 -10.55
N LEU A 112 -5.74 -5.04 -9.84
CA LEU A 112 -6.07 -3.72 -10.36
C LEU A 112 -5.22 -3.37 -11.59
N LYS A 113 -3.94 -3.73 -11.62
CA LYS A 113 -3.10 -3.53 -12.81
C LYS A 113 -3.66 -4.26 -14.03
N GLN A 114 -4.04 -5.51 -13.88
CA GLN A 114 -4.62 -6.30 -14.97
C GLN A 114 -5.98 -5.74 -15.43
N LEU A 115 -6.82 -5.25 -14.50
CA LEU A 115 -8.11 -4.68 -14.82
C LEU A 115 -8.01 -3.38 -15.63
N PHE A 116 -7.10 -2.48 -15.25
CA PHE A 116 -6.98 -1.16 -15.87
C PHE A 116 -6.08 -1.12 -17.12
N GLN A 117 -5.08 -1.96 -17.21
CA GLN A 117 -4.15 -2.10 -18.34
C GLN A 117 -3.58 -0.77 -18.88
N ARG A 118 -3.36 0.23 -17.99
CA ARG A 118 -2.83 1.54 -18.37
C ARG A 118 -1.34 1.44 -18.72
N LYS A 119 -0.94 1.94 -19.89
CA LYS A 119 0.47 2.02 -20.30
C LYS A 119 1.20 3.11 -19.51
N ARG A 120 2.49 2.93 -19.27
CA ARG A 120 3.37 3.90 -18.59
C ARG A 120 3.68 5.12 -19.47
N PRO A 121 4.21 6.23 -18.87
CA PRO A 121 4.75 7.36 -19.60
C PRO A 121 5.82 6.93 -20.62
N LEU A 122 5.86 7.60 -21.79
CA LEU A 122 6.72 7.23 -22.92
C LEU A 122 8.21 7.52 -22.69
N SER A 123 8.57 8.40 -21.75
CA SER A 123 9.95 8.84 -21.50
C SER A 123 10.33 8.69 -20.01
N PRO A 124 10.46 7.44 -19.50
CA PRO A 124 10.86 7.23 -18.12
C PRO A 124 12.35 7.53 -17.93
N LEU A 125 12.70 8.11 -16.78
CA LEU A 125 14.10 8.29 -16.36
C LEU A 125 14.75 6.98 -15.91
N LEU A 126 13.94 5.96 -15.61
CA LEU A 126 14.38 4.60 -15.28
C LEU A 126 14.16 3.64 -16.44
N LYS A 127 15.23 3.15 -17.05
CA LYS A 127 15.20 2.18 -18.16
C LYS A 127 14.49 0.85 -17.83
N ALA A 128 14.43 0.46 -16.57
CA ALA A 128 13.87 -0.82 -16.10
C ALA A 128 12.39 -0.79 -15.73
N ALA A 129 11.67 0.33 -15.95
CA ALA A 129 10.25 0.42 -15.59
C ALA A 129 9.36 -0.33 -16.60
N LYS A 130 9.22 -1.63 -16.41
CA LYS A 130 8.37 -2.51 -17.24
C LYS A 130 6.95 -2.66 -16.64
N GLY A 131 5.99 -3.13 -17.46
CA GLY A 131 4.63 -3.46 -17.05
C GLY A 131 3.67 -2.27 -17.00
N LEU A 132 2.53 -2.47 -16.34
CA LEU A 132 1.38 -1.55 -16.33
C LEU A 132 1.56 -0.39 -15.35
N SER A 133 0.93 0.76 -15.65
CA SER A 133 1.11 1.98 -14.89
C SER A 133 0.14 2.13 -13.72
N PHE A 134 -1.14 1.84 -13.92
CA PHE A 134 -2.18 2.10 -12.94
C PHE A 134 -2.60 0.82 -12.18
N PRO A 135 -2.83 0.95 -10.87
CA PRO A 135 -2.35 1.99 -9.97
C PRO A 135 -0.85 1.88 -9.67
N SER A 136 -0.27 2.89 -9.01
CA SER A 136 1.13 2.83 -8.60
C SER A 136 1.35 1.84 -7.46
N GLY A 137 2.08 0.75 -7.75
CA GLY A 137 2.37 -0.28 -6.75
C GLY A 137 3.21 0.23 -5.59
N HIS A 138 4.19 1.14 -5.84
CA HIS A 138 4.98 1.76 -4.78
C HIS A 138 4.11 2.61 -3.85
N ALA A 139 3.10 3.32 -4.37
CA ALA A 139 2.19 4.12 -3.56
C ALA A 139 1.30 3.23 -2.67
N ILE A 140 0.69 2.17 -3.23
CA ILE A 140 -0.10 1.21 -2.44
C ILE A 140 0.75 0.59 -1.35
N MET A 141 1.90 0.01 -1.71
CA MET A 141 2.76 -0.70 -0.77
C MET A 141 3.38 0.23 0.28
N ALA A 142 3.70 1.48 -0.06
CA ALA A 142 4.16 2.46 0.91
C ALA A 142 3.08 2.78 1.93
N VAL A 143 1.84 3.04 1.50
CA VAL A 143 0.74 3.31 2.42
C VAL A 143 0.43 2.11 3.31
N THR A 144 0.35 0.91 2.75
CA THR A 144 -0.02 -0.29 3.53
C THR A 144 1.08 -0.70 4.52
N PHE A 145 2.35 -0.67 4.12
CA PHE A 145 3.47 -1.01 5.01
C PHE A 145 3.74 0.08 6.05
N TYR A 146 4.00 1.31 5.61
CA TYR A 146 4.34 2.41 6.52
C TYR A 146 3.14 2.88 7.33
N GLY A 147 1.92 2.79 6.79
CA GLY A 147 0.69 3.03 7.55
C GLY A 147 0.46 1.97 8.63
N LEU A 148 0.82 0.70 8.37
CA LEU A 148 0.84 -0.33 9.41
C LEU A 148 1.90 -0.03 10.49
N LEU A 149 3.07 0.52 10.11
CA LEU A 149 4.05 0.99 11.11
C LEU A 149 3.49 2.11 11.97
N ILE A 150 2.75 3.07 11.39
CA ILE A 150 2.04 4.10 12.18
C ILE A 150 1.07 3.45 13.16
N TYR A 151 0.27 2.48 12.71
CA TYR A 151 -0.64 1.75 13.59
C TYR A 151 0.12 1.07 14.76
N ILE A 152 1.24 0.42 14.49
CA ILE A 152 2.09 -0.21 15.52
C ILE A 152 2.65 0.84 16.49
N LEU A 153 3.15 1.98 15.99
CA LEU A 153 3.67 3.07 16.82
C LEU A 153 2.61 3.62 17.78
N GLN A 154 1.36 3.77 17.30
CA GLN A 154 0.25 4.26 18.16
C GLN A 154 -0.02 3.32 19.35
N HIS A 155 0.28 2.02 19.21
CA HIS A 155 0.07 1.02 20.26
C HIS A 155 1.32 0.72 21.10
N SER A 156 2.52 1.14 20.63
CA SER A 156 3.79 0.76 21.25
C SER A 156 4.49 1.92 21.96
N ILE A 157 4.25 3.16 21.57
CA ILE A 157 4.93 4.35 22.11
C ILE A 157 3.98 5.15 22.97
N SER A 158 4.31 5.27 24.27
CA SER A 158 3.52 6.03 25.24
C SER A 158 3.83 7.53 25.23
N ILE A 159 4.99 7.95 24.69
CA ILE A 159 5.43 9.36 24.68
C ILE A 159 4.76 10.08 23.51
N ASP A 160 3.80 10.97 23.79
CA ASP A 160 2.94 11.60 22.78
C ASP A 160 3.69 12.42 21.73
N TRP A 161 4.65 13.25 22.16
CA TRP A 161 5.41 14.08 21.21
C TRP A 161 6.26 13.22 20.26
N LEU A 162 6.90 12.16 20.77
CA LEU A 162 7.74 11.26 19.96
C LEU A 162 6.88 10.47 18.98
N ARG A 163 5.73 9.96 19.45
CA ARG A 163 4.76 9.24 18.60
C ARG A 163 4.27 10.13 17.47
N SER A 164 3.90 11.37 17.77
CA SER A 164 3.45 12.35 16.77
C SER A 164 4.55 12.71 15.78
N PHE A 165 5.76 12.96 16.26
CA PHE A 165 6.92 13.27 15.43
C PHE A 165 7.23 12.14 14.45
N LEU A 166 7.33 10.89 14.94
CA LEU A 166 7.57 9.72 14.09
C LEU A 166 6.45 9.49 13.09
N THR A 167 5.20 9.70 13.48
CA THR A 167 4.04 9.61 12.58
C THR A 167 4.15 10.60 11.42
N ILE A 168 4.52 11.86 11.70
CA ILE A 168 4.71 12.89 10.67
C ILE A 168 5.85 12.50 9.73
N LEU A 169 6.98 12.01 10.25
CA LEU A 169 8.09 11.56 9.42
C LEU A 169 7.69 10.40 8.50
N ILE A 170 6.93 9.43 8.99
CA ILE A 170 6.46 8.30 8.20
C ILE A 170 5.48 8.76 7.12
N ILE A 171 4.56 9.67 7.43
CA ILE A 171 3.64 10.24 6.44
C ILE A 171 4.43 10.99 5.35
N ALA A 172 5.41 11.80 5.73
CA ALA A 172 6.28 12.48 4.78
C ALA A 172 7.02 11.48 3.87
N LEU A 173 7.52 10.38 4.42
CA LEU A 173 8.17 9.31 3.66
C LEU A 173 7.21 8.65 2.65
N ILE A 174 5.97 8.35 3.05
CA ILE A 174 4.93 7.80 2.14
C ILE A 174 4.74 8.74 0.95
N ILE A 175 4.56 10.04 1.22
CA ILE A 175 4.37 11.06 0.18
C ILE A 175 5.59 11.13 -0.73
N LEU A 176 6.81 11.14 -0.16
CA LEU A 176 8.06 11.20 -0.92
C LEU A 176 8.26 9.96 -1.80
N ILE A 177 7.91 8.75 -1.31
CA ILE A 177 7.96 7.52 -2.13
C ILE A 177 7.03 7.66 -3.33
N GLY A 178 5.79 8.11 -3.13
CA GLY A 178 4.86 8.33 -4.25
C GLY A 178 5.35 9.43 -5.20
N PHE A 179 5.82 10.56 -4.68
CA PHE A 179 6.39 11.65 -5.48
C PHE A 179 7.59 11.18 -6.31
N SER A 180 8.47 10.35 -5.76
CA SER A 180 9.60 9.80 -6.49
C SER A 180 9.19 9.07 -7.77
N ARG A 181 7.98 8.46 -7.80
CA ARG A 181 7.47 7.75 -8.99
C ARG A 181 7.05 8.69 -10.11
N ILE A 182 6.53 9.87 -9.74
CA ILE A 182 6.18 10.94 -10.68
C ILE A 182 7.45 11.59 -11.19
N TYR A 183 8.37 11.94 -10.28
CA TYR A 183 9.67 12.54 -10.61
C TYR A 183 10.46 11.68 -11.59
N LEU A 184 10.57 10.39 -11.34
CA LEU A 184 11.27 9.42 -12.21
C LEU A 184 10.49 9.07 -13.48
N ARG A 185 9.31 9.68 -13.71
CA ARG A 185 8.43 9.49 -14.88
C ARG A 185 8.08 8.04 -15.16
N VAL A 186 7.95 7.23 -14.12
CA VAL A 186 7.55 5.82 -14.24
C VAL A 186 6.07 5.59 -13.98
N HIS A 187 5.40 6.58 -13.36
CA HIS A 187 3.97 6.65 -13.12
C HIS A 187 3.45 8.06 -13.35
N TYR A 188 2.20 8.17 -13.77
CA TYR A 188 1.46 9.42 -13.77
C TYR A 188 1.09 9.84 -12.35
N ALA A 189 0.85 11.15 -12.15
CA ALA A 189 0.41 11.65 -10.83
C ALA A 189 -0.92 11.03 -10.41
N SER A 190 -1.83 10.82 -11.36
CA SER A 190 -3.10 10.14 -11.13
C SER A 190 -2.94 8.67 -10.70
N ASP A 191 -1.91 7.94 -11.17
CA ASP A 191 -1.61 6.58 -10.72
C ASP A 191 -1.18 6.55 -9.26
N VAL A 192 -0.39 7.56 -8.85
CA VAL A 192 0.13 7.68 -7.48
C VAL A 192 -0.97 8.10 -6.52
N ALA A 193 -1.77 9.11 -6.88
CA ALA A 193 -2.90 9.56 -6.07
C ALA A 193 -3.92 8.41 -5.84
N ALA A 194 -4.29 7.70 -6.91
CA ALA A 194 -5.12 6.52 -6.80
C ALA A 194 -4.49 5.43 -5.93
N GLY A 195 -3.17 5.22 -6.07
CA GLY A 195 -2.43 4.26 -5.24
C GLY A 195 -2.47 4.59 -3.75
N PHE A 196 -2.36 5.88 -3.39
CA PHE A 196 -2.49 6.33 -1.99
C PHE A 196 -3.89 6.09 -1.45
N ILE A 197 -4.93 6.47 -2.20
CA ILE A 197 -6.33 6.29 -1.79
C ILE A 197 -6.65 4.80 -1.62
N ILE A 198 -6.32 3.99 -2.62
CA ILE A 198 -6.56 2.54 -2.60
C ILE A 198 -5.80 1.89 -1.44
N GLY A 199 -4.52 2.23 -1.26
CA GLY A 199 -3.70 1.70 -0.17
C GLY A 199 -4.24 2.06 1.20
N LEU A 200 -4.71 3.30 1.39
CA LEU A 200 -5.30 3.76 2.66
C LEU A 200 -6.62 3.03 2.97
N LEU A 201 -7.52 2.98 2.00
CA LEU A 201 -8.78 2.25 2.15
C LEU A 201 -8.54 0.77 2.47
N TRP A 202 -7.60 0.13 1.74
CA TRP A 202 -7.24 -1.27 1.99
C TRP A 202 -6.68 -1.49 3.39
N LEU A 203 -5.77 -0.62 3.83
CA LEU A 203 -5.19 -0.69 5.17
C LEU A 203 -6.26 -0.57 6.26
N LEU A 204 -7.14 0.44 6.17
CA LEU A 204 -8.19 0.69 7.16
C LEU A 204 -9.17 -0.48 7.26
N ILE A 205 -9.61 -1.01 6.12
CA ILE A 205 -10.53 -2.15 6.07
C ILE A 205 -9.84 -3.41 6.63
N SER A 206 -8.60 -3.67 6.23
CA SER A 206 -7.85 -4.83 6.72
C SER A 206 -7.62 -4.75 8.24
N LEU A 207 -7.28 -3.58 8.78
CA LEU A 207 -7.13 -3.40 10.23
C LEU A 207 -8.45 -3.57 10.98
N ALA A 208 -9.56 -3.04 10.45
CA ALA A 208 -10.89 -3.20 11.05
C ALA A 208 -11.33 -4.66 11.05
N ALA A 209 -11.20 -5.36 9.92
CA ALA A 209 -11.55 -6.77 9.78
C ALA A 209 -10.70 -7.67 10.72
N LEU A 210 -9.39 -7.43 10.78
CA LEU A 210 -8.50 -8.21 11.65
C LEU A 210 -8.71 -7.92 13.14
N LYS A 211 -9.08 -6.67 13.50
CA LYS A 211 -9.45 -6.35 14.88
C LYS A 211 -10.75 -7.04 15.29
N TRP A 212 -11.73 -7.04 14.41
CA TRP A 212 -12.99 -7.76 14.64
C TRP A 212 -12.77 -9.27 14.79
N LEU A 213 -11.98 -9.87 13.91
CA LEU A 213 -11.61 -11.29 13.98
C LEU A 213 -10.87 -11.63 15.28
N GLU A 214 -9.92 -10.79 15.70
CA GLU A 214 -9.22 -10.96 16.97
C GLU A 214 -10.19 -10.96 18.15
N SER A 215 -11.09 -9.97 18.22
CA SER A 215 -12.08 -9.90 19.30
C SER A 215 -13.01 -11.10 19.33
N TYR A 216 -13.41 -11.60 18.18
CA TYR A 216 -14.26 -12.78 18.06
C TYR A 216 -13.53 -14.06 18.54
N VAL A 217 -12.30 -14.28 18.08
CA VAL A 217 -11.50 -15.47 18.46
C VAL A 217 -11.11 -15.45 19.95
N THR A 218 -10.88 -14.27 20.54
CA THR A 218 -10.54 -14.16 21.96
C THR A 218 -11.74 -14.21 22.89
N SER A 219 -12.97 -14.09 22.37
CA SER A 219 -14.23 -14.25 23.12
C SER A 219 -14.75 -15.68 23.18
N LEU A 220 -14.17 -16.61 22.39
CA LEU A 220 -14.47 -18.03 22.37
C LEU A 220 -13.65 -18.81 23.39
#